data_cbada68154c7085dd2a1a7b023571c30
#
_entry.id   cbada68154c7085dd2a1a7b023571c30
#
_cell.length_a   1.000
_cell.length_b   1.000
_cell.length_c   1.000
_cell.angle_alpha   90.00
_cell.angle_beta   90.00
_cell.angle_gamma   90.00
#
_symmetry.space_group_name_H-M   'P 1'
#
loop_
_entity.id
_entity.type
_entity.pdbx_description
1 polymer ?
#
loop_
_entity_poly.entity_id
_entity_poly.type
_entity_poly.pdbx_seq_one_letter_code
_entity_poly.pdbx_strand_id
1 'polypeptide(L)'
;QFHISWNRDPSKYVQILKELSEYLRANFSPEMLKKIDFIDFGGGFFPNQTEGYYPWTSHYPGSLPTGALLQTADNYFGVKTPFDDKYFVTNSVSLEQFAQTIAGAVKEYLDPLLQCDYYSEPGRIISNNSMHIVTRVVDVKNPQCVIADGGVNAVGWEYGEHFYYPLINLTHPSLKEIDCTVYGPLCTPHDIWGYYSYATQIEENDVIVVPYQGAYKYVLSQEFINPVPKVYILPSQT
;
A
#
# COMPACT_ATOMS: atom_id res chain seq x y z
N GLN A 1 -18.25 -10.92 -10.70
CA GLN A 1 -17.02 -10.27 -10.23
C GLN A 1 -17.00 -10.15 -8.70
N PHE A 2 -15.83 -10.31 -8.08
CA PHE A 2 -15.58 -9.98 -6.69
C PHE A 2 -14.19 -9.35 -6.52
N HIS A 3 -13.95 -8.67 -5.38
CA HIS A 3 -12.68 -8.05 -5.05
C HIS A 3 -12.40 -8.21 -3.56
N ILE A 4 -11.17 -8.62 -3.22
CA ILE A 4 -10.72 -8.74 -1.84
C ILE A 4 -9.45 -7.94 -1.69
N SER A 5 -9.46 -6.90 -0.86
CA SER A 5 -8.30 -6.03 -0.66
C SER A 5 -7.27 -6.63 0.30
N TRP A 6 -6.03 -6.18 0.17
CA TRP A 6 -4.94 -6.39 1.14
C TRP A 6 -4.51 -7.85 1.36
N ASN A 7 -4.56 -8.71 0.32
CA ASN A 7 -4.15 -10.11 0.46
C ASN A 7 -2.64 -10.27 0.26
N ARG A 8 -2.00 -10.94 1.23
CA ARG A 8 -0.59 -11.29 1.19
C ARG A 8 -0.34 -12.71 0.71
N ASP A 9 -1.38 -13.51 0.65
CA ASP A 9 -1.39 -14.87 0.15
C ASP A 9 -2.72 -15.20 -0.53
N PRO A 10 -2.80 -16.25 -1.34
CA PRO A 10 -3.99 -16.59 -2.11
C PRO A 10 -5.08 -17.36 -1.36
N SER A 11 -4.94 -17.62 -0.07
CA SER A 11 -5.82 -18.55 0.68
C SER A 11 -7.29 -18.13 0.65
N LYS A 12 -7.57 -16.82 0.78
CA LYS A 12 -8.94 -16.28 0.70
C LYS A 12 -9.56 -16.47 -0.69
N TYR A 13 -8.77 -16.35 -1.75
CA TYR A 13 -9.26 -16.61 -3.10
C TYR A 13 -9.65 -18.07 -3.27
N VAL A 14 -8.81 -19.00 -2.82
CA VAL A 14 -9.10 -20.44 -2.85
C VAL A 14 -10.40 -20.75 -2.10
N GLN A 15 -10.55 -20.18 -0.91
CA GLN A 15 -11.78 -20.34 -0.11
C GLN A 15 -13.01 -19.82 -0.87
N ILE A 16 -12.97 -18.62 -1.41
CA ILE A 16 -14.12 -18.02 -2.12
C ILE A 16 -14.45 -18.82 -3.38
N LEU A 17 -13.45 -19.29 -4.14
CA LEU A 17 -13.68 -20.09 -5.33
C LEU A 17 -14.37 -21.44 -4.99
N LYS A 18 -13.99 -22.04 -3.88
CA LYS A 18 -14.67 -23.23 -3.35
C LYS A 18 -16.12 -22.91 -2.97
N GLU A 19 -16.34 -21.90 -2.14
CA GLU A 19 -17.69 -21.48 -1.72
C GLU A 19 -18.57 -21.09 -2.90
N LEU A 20 -18.00 -20.39 -3.89
CA LEU A 20 -18.70 -20.03 -5.14
C LEU A 20 -19.13 -21.28 -5.90
N SER A 21 -18.25 -22.28 -6.01
CA SER A 21 -18.58 -23.54 -6.70
C SER A 21 -19.72 -24.27 -6.00
N GLU A 22 -19.71 -24.34 -4.68
CA GLU A 22 -20.78 -24.94 -3.87
C GLU A 22 -22.10 -24.19 -4.06
N TYR A 23 -22.06 -22.86 -4.02
CA TYR A 23 -23.23 -22.00 -4.26
C TYR A 23 -23.82 -22.18 -5.66
N LEU A 24 -22.98 -22.19 -6.69
CA LEU A 24 -23.41 -22.41 -8.06
C LEU A 24 -24.05 -23.78 -8.27
N ARG A 25 -23.48 -24.84 -7.70
CA ARG A 25 -24.06 -26.20 -7.75
C ARG A 25 -25.44 -26.27 -7.08
N ALA A 26 -25.60 -25.56 -5.97
CA ALA A 26 -26.85 -25.62 -5.20
C ALA A 26 -27.99 -24.79 -5.81
N ASN A 27 -27.68 -23.71 -6.52
CA ASN A 27 -28.68 -22.70 -6.88
C ASN A 27 -28.86 -22.50 -8.41
N PHE A 28 -27.98 -23.05 -9.25
CA PHE A 28 -28.04 -22.81 -10.70
C PHE A 28 -28.31 -24.09 -11.46
N SER A 29 -29.24 -24.04 -12.42
CA SER A 29 -29.42 -25.15 -13.36
C SER A 29 -28.27 -25.22 -14.36
N PRO A 30 -28.06 -26.35 -15.04
CA PRO A 30 -27.04 -26.47 -16.08
C PRO A 30 -27.19 -25.43 -17.22
N GLU A 31 -28.43 -25.05 -17.53
CA GLU A 31 -28.74 -24.04 -18.54
C GLU A 31 -28.35 -22.63 -18.07
N MET A 32 -28.46 -22.36 -16.76
CA MET A 32 -28.02 -21.08 -16.18
C MET A 32 -26.49 -21.01 -16.13
N LEU A 33 -25.81 -22.09 -15.75
CA LEU A 33 -24.36 -22.15 -15.71
C LEU A 33 -23.72 -21.88 -17.08
N LYS A 34 -24.34 -22.38 -18.18
CA LYS A 34 -23.89 -22.12 -19.55
C LYS A 34 -23.99 -20.66 -19.98
N LYS A 35 -24.71 -19.82 -19.26
CA LYS A 35 -24.86 -18.39 -19.54
C LYS A 35 -23.84 -17.52 -18.82
N ILE A 36 -22.96 -18.14 -18.04
CA ILE A 36 -21.89 -17.42 -17.37
C ILE A 36 -20.73 -17.32 -18.36
N ASP A 37 -20.46 -16.12 -18.85
CA ASP A 37 -19.43 -15.85 -19.85
C ASP A 37 -18.06 -15.68 -19.21
N PHE A 38 -18.01 -15.14 -17.98
CA PHE A 38 -16.75 -14.94 -17.27
C PHE A 38 -16.90 -14.88 -15.74
N ILE A 39 -15.81 -15.15 -15.07
CA ILE A 39 -15.61 -14.87 -13.63
C ILE A 39 -14.40 -13.95 -13.49
N ASP A 40 -14.60 -12.85 -12.79
CA ASP A 40 -13.52 -11.91 -12.47
C ASP A 40 -13.23 -11.94 -10.97
N PHE A 41 -11.97 -12.24 -10.65
CA PHE A 41 -11.49 -12.35 -9.27
C PHE A 41 -11.13 -10.99 -8.65
N GLY A 42 -11.18 -9.92 -9.46
CA GLY A 42 -10.73 -8.61 -9.04
C GLY A 42 -9.22 -8.54 -8.78
N GLY A 43 -8.85 -7.63 -7.91
CA GLY A 43 -7.47 -7.39 -7.51
C GLY A 43 -7.24 -7.66 -6.02
N GLY A 44 -6.44 -6.80 -5.40
CA GLY A 44 -6.13 -6.86 -3.98
C GLY A 44 -4.92 -7.72 -3.63
N PHE A 45 -4.14 -8.12 -4.63
CA PHE A 45 -2.83 -8.74 -4.45
C PHE A 45 -1.85 -7.70 -3.94
N PHE A 46 -1.29 -7.93 -2.74
CA PHE A 46 -0.47 -6.95 -2.07
C PHE A 46 1.02 -7.30 -2.20
N PRO A 47 1.90 -6.35 -2.53
CA PRO A 47 3.33 -6.60 -2.66
C PRO A 47 4.02 -6.68 -1.31
N ASN A 48 5.27 -7.15 -1.29
CA ASN A 48 6.17 -6.91 -0.18
C ASN A 48 6.44 -5.41 -0.08
N GLN A 49 6.26 -4.85 1.10
CA GLN A 49 6.64 -3.46 1.36
C GLN A 49 6.91 -3.22 2.84
N THR A 50 7.61 -2.12 3.12
CA THR A 50 7.77 -1.58 4.47
C THR A 50 6.68 -0.55 4.71
N GLU A 51 6.00 -0.68 5.83
CA GLU A 51 4.90 0.19 6.26
C GLU A 51 5.22 0.73 7.65
N GLY A 52 4.64 1.87 8.02
CA GLY A 52 4.80 2.49 9.33
C GLY A 52 3.47 2.75 10.02
N TYR A 53 3.48 2.87 11.32
CA TYR A 53 2.32 3.25 12.11
C TYR A 53 2.29 4.73 12.39
N TYR A 54 1.10 5.31 12.35
CA TYR A 54 0.91 6.69 12.77
C TYR A 54 1.10 6.84 14.29
N PRO A 55 1.87 7.84 14.75
CA PRO A 55 2.17 8.01 16.19
C PRO A 55 0.94 8.37 17.03
N TRP A 56 -0.11 8.98 16.45
CA TRP A 56 -1.35 9.25 17.21
C TRP A 56 -2.11 8.00 17.62
N THR A 57 -1.80 6.84 17.05
CA THR A 57 -2.33 5.59 17.56
C THR A 57 -1.80 5.27 18.95
N SER A 58 -0.70 5.91 19.37
CA SER A 58 -0.03 5.69 20.66
C SER A 58 0.00 6.91 21.58
N HIS A 59 -0.14 8.16 21.09
CA HIS A 59 0.24 9.35 21.85
C HIS A 59 -0.85 10.43 21.99
N TYR A 60 -1.98 10.34 21.29
CA TYR A 60 -3.01 11.38 21.39
C TYR A 60 -4.16 10.97 22.31
N PRO A 61 -4.37 11.70 23.44
CA PRO A 61 -5.55 11.53 24.27
C PRO A 61 -6.81 11.88 23.45
N GLY A 62 -7.73 10.95 23.30
CA GLY A 62 -8.98 11.14 22.54
C GLY A 62 -8.99 10.62 21.10
N SER A 63 -7.87 10.15 20.56
CA SER A 63 -7.87 9.29 19.39
C SER A 63 -8.52 7.94 19.71
N LEU A 64 -9.01 7.25 18.70
CA LEU A 64 -9.49 5.87 18.87
C LEU A 64 -8.48 5.08 19.71
N PRO A 65 -8.95 4.26 20.65
CA PRO A 65 -8.05 3.50 21.51
C PRO A 65 -7.06 2.75 20.63
N THR A 66 -5.78 2.97 20.86
CA THR A 66 -4.67 2.36 20.13
C THR A 66 -4.90 0.86 19.90
N GLY A 67 -5.41 0.17 20.92
CA GLY A 67 -5.77 -1.24 20.84
C GLY A 67 -6.87 -1.57 19.82
N ALA A 68 -7.82 -0.68 19.58
CA ALA A 68 -8.89 -0.92 18.60
C ALA A 68 -8.38 -0.76 17.16
N LEU A 69 -7.53 0.23 16.88
CA LEU A 69 -6.92 0.41 15.56
C LEU A 69 -5.93 -0.69 15.23
N LEU A 70 -5.09 -1.08 16.18
CA LEU A 70 -4.14 -2.17 16.00
C LEU A 70 -4.84 -3.54 15.94
N GLN A 71 -5.87 -3.73 16.75
CA GLN A 71 -6.71 -4.94 16.65
C GLN A 71 -7.45 -4.98 15.31
N THR A 72 -7.83 -3.84 14.76
CA THR A 72 -8.41 -3.74 13.42
C THR A 72 -7.36 -4.01 12.35
N ALA A 73 -6.15 -3.48 12.48
CA ALA A 73 -5.03 -3.78 11.60
C ALA A 73 -4.63 -5.27 11.66
N ASP A 74 -4.50 -5.83 12.85
CA ASP A 74 -4.23 -7.25 13.06
C ASP A 74 -5.32 -8.15 12.45
N ASN A 75 -6.58 -7.75 12.59
CA ASN A 75 -7.71 -8.50 12.03
C ASN A 75 -7.84 -8.34 10.51
N TYR A 76 -7.57 -7.14 9.99
CA TYR A 76 -7.68 -6.86 8.56
C TYR A 76 -6.47 -7.35 7.77
N PHE A 77 -5.27 -7.21 8.32
CA PHE A 77 -4.02 -7.43 7.58
C PHE A 77 -3.25 -8.66 8.05
N GLY A 78 -3.68 -9.30 9.13
CA GLY A 78 -2.98 -10.45 9.70
C GLY A 78 -1.57 -10.14 10.19
N VAL A 79 -1.27 -8.86 10.44
CA VAL A 79 0.05 -8.38 10.84
C VAL A 79 0.09 -8.27 12.36
N LYS A 80 0.81 -9.18 13.00
CA LYS A 80 1.16 -9.04 14.42
C LYS A 80 2.47 -8.26 14.51
N THR A 81 2.38 -6.98 14.85
CA THR A 81 3.56 -6.15 15.04
C THR A 81 3.76 -5.84 16.52
N PRO A 82 4.99 -5.94 17.03
CA PRO A 82 5.34 -5.37 18.31
C PRO A 82 5.11 -3.86 18.30
N PHE A 83 4.55 -3.31 19.36
CA PHE A 83 4.25 -1.87 19.48
C PHE A 83 5.47 -0.96 19.44
N ASP A 84 6.65 -1.52 19.64
CA ASP A 84 7.90 -0.78 19.69
C ASP A 84 8.53 -0.55 18.31
N ASP A 85 8.08 -1.27 17.29
CA ASP A 85 8.56 -1.09 15.93
C ASP A 85 7.72 -0.03 15.21
N LYS A 86 8.37 1.05 14.80
CA LYS A 86 7.75 2.15 14.04
C LYS A 86 7.47 1.77 12.59
N TYR A 87 8.27 0.85 12.05
CA TYR A 87 8.12 0.25 10.72
C TYR A 87 8.16 -1.25 10.79
N PHE A 88 7.46 -1.88 9.87
CA PHE A 88 7.45 -3.32 9.71
C PHE A 88 7.47 -3.69 8.23
N VAL A 89 8.01 -4.85 7.94
CA VAL A 89 7.99 -5.42 6.59
C VAL A 89 6.81 -6.37 6.48
N THR A 90 5.91 -6.06 5.57
CA THR A 90 4.82 -6.96 5.23
C THR A 90 5.28 -7.93 4.15
N ASN A 91 5.38 -9.21 4.50
CA ASN A 91 5.72 -10.25 3.56
C ASN A 91 4.48 -10.69 2.78
N SER A 92 4.62 -10.74 1.48
CA SER A 92 3.61 -11.26 0.56
C SER A 92 4.22 -12.32 -0.34
N VAL A 93 3.41 -13.25 -0.81
CA VAL A 93 3.87 -14.20 -1.83
C VAL A 93 4.05 -13.50 -3.18
N SER A 94 4.82 -14.12 -4.08
CA SER A 94 5.01 -13.56 -5.42
C SER A 94 3.73 -13.57 -6.26
N LEU A 95 3.68 -12.74 -7.30
CA LEU A 95 2.56 -12.73 -8.25
C LEU A 95 2.40 -14.10 -8.93
N GLU A 96 3.51 -14.78 -9.25
CA GLU A 96 3.48 -16.12 -9.80
C GLU A 96 2.82 -17.12 -8.85
N GLN A 97 3.10 -17.03 -7.57
CA GLN A 97 2.51 -17.91 -6.57
C GLN A 97 1.01 -17.63 -6.40
N PHE A 98 0.59 -16.36 -6.42
CA PHE A 98 -0.84 -16.02 -6.50
C PHE A 98 -1.49 -16.67 -7.71
N ALA A 99 -0.92 -16.46 -8.90
CA ALA A 99 -1.47 -16.96 -10.16
C ALA A 99 -1.55 -18.49 -10.19
N GLN A 100 -0.49 -19.18 -9.80
CA GLN A 100 -0.46 -20.65 -9.77
C GLN A 100 -1.49 -21.23 -8.81
N THR A 101 -1.63 -20.66 -7.63
CA THR A 101 -2.56 -21.16 -6.61
C THR A 101 -4.01 -20.90 -7.00
N ILE A 102 -4.32 -19.70 -7.51
CA ILE A 102 -5.67 -19.37 -7.98
C ILE A 102 -6.04 -20.22 -9.21
N ALA A 103 -5.12 -20.38 -10.17
CA ALA A 103 -5.36 -21.24 -11.33
C ALA A 103 -5.59 -22.72 -10.93
N GLY A 104 -4.88 -23.20 -9.91
CA GLY A 104 -5.14 -24.51 -9.33
C GLY A 104 -6.55 -24.65 -8.77
N ALA A 105 -6.99 -23.66 -8.00
CA ALA A 105 -8.33 -23.64 -7.42
C ALA A 105 -9.44 -23.50 -8.48
N VAL A 106 -9.20 -22.73 -9.55
CA VAL A 106 -10.12 -22.65 -10.71
C VAL A 106 -10.31 -24.02 -11.33
N LYS A 107 -9.20 -24.72 -11.63
CA LYS A 107 -9.25 -26.08 -12.21
C LYS A 107 -9.97 -27.09 -11.32
N GLU A 108 -9.81 -26.96 -10.00
CA GLU A 108 -10.41 -27.86 -9.05
C GLU A 108 -11.91 -27.60 -8.83
N TYR A 109 -12.28 -26.33 -8.69
CA TYR A 109 -13.63 -25.98 -8.26
C TYR A 109 -14.55 -25.47 -9.35
N LEU A 110 -14.05 -24.67 -10.30
CA LEU A 110 -14.89 -23.98 -11.30
C LEU A 110 -14.91 -24.68 -12.66
N ASP A 111 -13.78 -25.10 -13.20
CA ASP A 111 -13.74 -25.77 -14.52
C ASP A 111 -14.67 -26.99 -14.66
N PRO A 112 -14.93 -27.78 -13.58
CA PRO A 112 -15.92 -28.85 -13.66
C PRO A 112 -17.37 -28.41 -13.82
N LEU A 113 -17.64 -27.09 -13.63
CA LEU A 113 -18.99 -26.51 -13.66
C LEU A 113 -19.20 -25.53 -14.81
N LEU A 114 -18.16 -24.79 -15.16
CA LEU A 114 -18.22 -23.63 -16.03
C LEU A 114 -17.30 -23.82 -17.23
N GLN A 115 -17.74 -23.31 -18.38
CA GLN A 115 -16.92 -23.09 -19.55
C GLN A 115 -16.93 -21.60 -19.86
N CYS A 116 -16.11 -20.85 -19.13
CA CYS A 116 -16.08 -19.39 -19.20
C CYS A 116 -14.64 -18.88 -19.12
N ASP A 117 -14.47 -17.58 -19.40
CA ASP A 117 -13.21 -16.89 -19.23
C ASP A 117 -12.98 -16.50 -17.76
N TYR A 118 -11.70 -16.39 -17.38
CA TYR A 118 -11.32 -15.95 -16.04
C TYR A 118 -10.44 -14.71 -16.13
N TYR A 119 -10.82 -13.70 -15.36
CA TYR A 119 -10.11 -12.41 -15.29
C TYR A 119 -9.60 -12.13 -13.89
N SER A 120 -8.53 -11.33 -13.82
CA SER A 120 -8.05 -10.72 -12.58
C SER A 120 -7.55 -9.31 -12.85
N GLU A 121 -7.57 -8.46 -11.82
CA GLU A 121 -7.23 -7.04 -11.87
C GLU A 121 -6.02 -6.71 -10.96
N PRO A 122 -4.83 -7.28 -11.20
CA PRO A 122 -3.67 -7.03 -10.36
C PRO A 122 -3.17 -5.61 -10.58
N GLY A 123 -3.33 -4.74 -9.58
CA GLY A 123 -2.90 -3.35 -9.62
C GLY A 123 -1.60 -3.13 -8.84
N ARG A 124 -1.72 -2.98 -7.54
CA ARG A 124 -0.61 -2.61 -6.63
C ARG A 124 0.61 -3.52 -6.78
N ILE A 125 0.43 -4.83 -6.78
CA ILE A 125 1.54 -5.78 -6.85
C ILE A 125 2.41 -5.63 -8.11
N ILE A 126 1.83 -5.10 -9.21
CA ILE A 126 2.55 -4.85 -10.46
C ILE A 126 3.28 -3.51 -10.43
N SER A 127 2.61 -2.46 -9.92
CA SER A 127 3.08 -1.08 -10.09
C SER A 127 3.80 -0.50 -8.87
N ASN A 128 3.71 -1.13 -7.71
CA ASN A 128 4.20 -0.55 -6.45
C ASN A 128 5.68 -0.10 -6.52
N ASN A 129 6.54 -0.93 -7.10
CA ASN A 129 7.97 -0.70 -7.17
C ASN A 129 8.41 0.16 -8.37
N SER A 130 7.47 0.61 -9.21
CA SER A 130 7.79 1.34 -10.44
C SER A 130 8.14 2.80 -10.20
N MET A 131 7.86 3.36 -9.04
CA MET A 131 8.08 4.78 -8.74
C MET A 131 8.50 4.98 -7.29
N HIS A 132 9.32 6.00 -7.08
CA HIS A 132 9.67 6.55 -5.77
C HIS A 132 9.40 8.06 -5.80
N ILE A 133 9.02 8.63 -4.65
CA ILE A 133 8.88 10.07 -4.51
C ILE A 133 10.18 10.60 -3.95
N VAL A 134 10.67 11.70 -4.54
CA VAL A 134 11.85 12.42 -4.06
C VAL A 134 11.43 13.83 -3.74
N THR A 135 11.76 14.29 -2.55
CA THR A 135 11.52 15.65 -2.07
C THR A 135 12.77 16.23 -1.43
N ARG A 136 12.85 17.54 -1.33
CA ARG A 136 13.98 18.25 -0.74
C ARG A 136 13.51 19.02 0.49
N VAL A 137 14.30 19.02 1.54
CA VAL A 137 14.07 19.87 2.72
C VAL A 137 14.36 21.32 2.36
N VAL A 138 13.38 22.19 2.55
CA VAL A 138 13.47 23.62 2.25
C VAL A 138 13.55 24.49 3.50
N ASP A 139 13.19 23.96 4.65
CA ASP A 139 13.26 24.70 5.92
C ASP A 139 13.37 23.74 7.11
N VAL A 140 14.19 24.08 8.07
CA VAL A 140 14.38 23.35 9.34
C VAL A 140 13.91 24.24 10.48
N LYS A 141 12.73 23.98 11.02
CA LYS A 141 12.19 24.73 12.17
C LYS A 141 12.91 24.40 13.46
N ASN A 142 13.23 23.14 13.62
CA ASN A 142 14.02 22.57 14.71
C ASN A 142 14.40 21.12 14.34
N PRO A 143 15.23 20.42 15.12
CA PRO A 143 15.65 19.05 14.80
C PRO A 143 14.53 18.03 14.66
N GLN A 144 13.33 18.32 15.18
CA GLN A 144 12.17 17.43 15.12
C GLN A 144 11.10 17.89 14.10
N CYS A 145 11.36 18.99 13.38
CA CYS A 145 10.36 19.58 12.48
C CYS A 145 11.00 20.23 11.28
N VAL A 146 10.78 19.66 10.12
CA VAL A 146 11.27 20.17 8.82
C VAL A 146 10.16 20.30 7.82
N ILE A 147 10.37 21.11 6.80
CA ILE A 147 9.44 21.33 5.69
C ILE A 147 10.12 20.89 4.40
N ALA A 148 9.42 20.06 3.62
CA ALA A 148 9.83 19.62 2.29
C ALA A 148 9.24 20.51 1.20
N ASP A 149 9.81 20.49 -0.01
CA ASP A 149 9.34 21.24 -1.18
C ASP A 149 8.11 20.64 -1.85
N GLY A 150 7.78 19.40 -1.56
CA GLY A 150 6.60 18.69 -2.07
C GLY A 150 5.56 18.41 -1.00
N GLY A 151 4.28 18.56 -1.34
CA GLY A 151 3.15 18.21 -0.47
C GLY A 151 2.52 16.89 -0.87
N VAL A 152 1.87 16.24 0.08
CA VAL A 152 1.23 14.93 -0.14
C VAL A 152 0.11 15.00 -1.19
N ASN A 153 -0.55 16.13 -1.36
CA ASN A 153 -1.56 16.31 -2.41
C ASN A 153 -0.99 16.18 -3.82
N ALA A 154 0.26 16.63 -4.01
CA ALA A 154 0.91 16.64 -5.31
C ALA A 154 1.28 15.24 -5.82
N VAL A 155 1.17 14.22 -4.99
CA VAL A 155 1.48 12.83 -5.32
C VAL A 155 0.29 11.89 -5.14
N GLY A 156 -0.89 12.46 -4.89
CA GLY A 156 -2.10 11.69 -4.63
C GLY A 156 -2.09 10.94 -3.30
N TRP A 157 -3.25 10.62 -2.86
CA TRP A 157 -3.49 10.37 -1.46
C TRP A 157 -4.05 8.98 -1.17
N GLU A 158 -3.19 8.03 -0.90
CA GLU A 158 -3.53 6.86 -0.11
C GLU A 158 -2.88 6.91 1.28
N TYR A 159 -2.42 8.10 1.64
CA TYR A 159 -1.95 8.39 2.97
C TYR A 159 -3.12 8.46 3.91
N GLY A 160 -3.15 7.71 4.92
CA GLY A 160 -3.95 8.19 5.97
C GLY A 160 -4.98 7.28 6.52
N GLU A 161 -5.07 6.07 6.06
CA GLU A 161 -5.95 5.19 6.78
C GLU A 161 -5.27 4.69 8.05
N HIS A 162 -4.11 4.04 7.97
CA HIS A 162 -3.46 3.45 9.14
C HIS A 162 -1.93 3.44 9.10
N PHE A 163 -1.32 3.55 7.90
CA PHE A 163 0.10 3.36 7.69
C PHE A 163 0.71 4.52 6.91
N TYR A 164 1.98 4.76 7.11
CA TYR A 164 2.79 5.65 6.29
C TYR A 164 4.09 4.94 5.89
N TYR A 165 4.74 5.49 4.88
CA TYR A 165 5.94 4.89 4.31
C TYR A 165 7.19 5.44 4.98
N PRO A 166 8.30 4.68 4.99
CA PRO A 166 9.55 5.17 5.54
C PRO A 166 10.06 6.37 4.74
N LEU A 167 10.58 7.36 5.44
CA LEU A 167 11.30 8.49 4.88
C LEU A 167 12.80 8.22 5.01
N ILE A 168 13.51 8.20 3.89
CA ILE A 168 14.93 7.90 3.86
C ILE A 168 15.68 9.14 3.40
N ASN A 169 16.50 9.70 4.27
CA ASN A 169 17.38 10.80 3.90
C ASN A 169 18.56 10.25 3.09
N LEU A 170 18.67 10.64 1.82
CA LEU A 170 19.75 10.20 0.94
C LEU A 170 21.04 11.00 1.12
N THR A 171 20.97 12.20 1.69
CA THR A 171 22.13 13.05 1.96
C THR A 171 22.86 12.62 3.21
N HIS A 172 22.11 12.32 4.28
CA HIS A 172 22.64 11.88 5.57
C HIS A 172 21.99 10.55 6.01
N PRO A 173 22.22 9.45 5.26
CA PRO A 173 21.50 8.20 5.47
C PRO A 173 21.89 7.51 6.77
N SER A 174 20.93 6.80 7.36
CA SER A 174 21.13 5.96 8.54
C SER A 174 20.19 4.75 8.50
N LEU A 175 20.61 3.65 9.11
CA LEU A 175 19.71 2.52 9.40
C LEU A 175 18.92 2.73 10.71
N LYS A 176 19.20 3.83 11.42
CA LYS A 176 18.45 4.21 12.61
C LYS A 176 17.52 5.37 12.28
N GLU A 177 16.34 5.32 12.84
CA GLU A 177 15.39 6.42 12.76
C GLU A 177 15.72 7.52 13.77
N ILE A 178 15.40 8.73 13.37
CA ILE A 178 15.31 9.89 14.24
C ILE A 178 13.87 10.40 14.28
N ASP A 179 13.45 10.96 15.40
CA ASP A 179 12.18 11.66 15.54
C ASP A 179 12.28 12.99 14.81
N CYS A 180 11.64 13.06 13.66
CA CYS A 180 11.56 14.28 12.88
C CYS A 180 10.31 14.23 12.00
N THR A 181 9.37 15.13 12.27
CA THR A 181 8.18 15.30 11.44
C THR A 181 8.54 16.06 10.17
N VAL A 182 8.29 15.44 9.03
CA VAL A 182 8.48 16.06 7.72
C VAL A 182 7.13 16.52 7.21
N TYR A 183 6.95 17.84 7.14
CA TYR A 183 5.77 18.49 6.58
C TYR A 183 5.99 18.80 5.10
N GLY A 184 4.89 18.83 4.35
CA GLY A 184 4.87 19.49 3.04
C GLY A 184 4.69 21.01 3.16
N PRO A 185 4.69 21.74 2.03
CA PRO A 185 4.62 23.19 2.02
C PRO A 185 3.20 23.76 2.09
N LEU A 186 2.18 22.93 2.18
CA LEU A 186 0.79 23.35 2.11
C LEU A 186 0.29 23.90 3.45
N CYS A 187 -0.65 24.84 3.42
CA CYS A 187 -1.26 25.45 4.60
C CYS A 187 -2.36 24.56 5.23
N THR A 188 -2.08 23.28 5.39
CA THR A 188 -2.99 22.31 6.02
C THR A 188 -2.24 21.44 7.00
N PRO A 189 -2.83 21.11 8.16
CA PRO A 189 -2.20 20.22 9.15
C PRO A 189 -2.09 18.78 8.68
N HIS A 190 -2.69 18.44 7.55
CA HIS A 190 -2.64 17.09 6.97
C HIS A 190 -1.51 16.89 5.97
N ASP A 191 -0.77 17.94 5.64
CA ASP A 191 0.37 17.85 4.71
C ASP A 191 1.62 17.35 5.44
N ILE A 192 1.59 16.08 5.81
CA ILE A 192 2.64 15.39 6.56
C ILE A 192 3.09 14.17 5.79
N TRP A 193 4.39 14.09 5.50
CA TRP A 193 5.01 12.91 4.89
C TRP A 193 5.24 11.79 5.90
N GLY A 194 5.61 12.12 7.11
CA GLY A 194 5.87 11.18 8.19
C GLY A 194 6.45 11.84 9.43
N TYR A 195 6.62 11.06 10.47
CA TYR A 195 7.03 11.53 11.80
C TYR A 195 8.43 11.07 12.18
N TYR A 196 8.98 10.16 11.41
CA TYR A 196 10.29 9.56 11.63
C TYR A 196 11.02 9.49 10.30
N SER A 197 12.35 9.60 10.34
CA SER A 197 13.18 9.53 9.14
C SER A 197 14.42 8.70 9.40
N TYR A 198 14.78 7.87 8.44
CA TYR A 198 16.04 7.15 8.45
C TYR A 198 17.17 8.11 8.07
N ALA A 199 17.79 8.72 9.07
CA ALA A 199 18.81 9.75 8.92
C ALA A 199 19.74 9.79 10.13
N THR A 200 20.96 10.30 9.96
CA THR A 200 21.80 10.73 11.09
C THR A 200 21.43 12.11 11.60
N GLN A 201 20.95 12.95 10.69
CA GLN A 201 20.45 14.31 10.92
C GLN A 201 19.61 14.73 9.71
N ILE A 202 18.88 15.83 9.82
CA ILE A 202 18.18 16.44 8.68
C ILE A 202 18.52 17.92 8.65
N GLU A 203 19.00 18.38 7.49
CA GLU A 203 19.40 19.75 7.24
C GLU A 203 18.67 20.32 6.01
N GLU A 204 18.74 21.63 5.86
CA GLU A 204 18.22 22.31 4.67
C GLU A 204 18.95 21.83 3.40
N ASN A 205 18.22 21.60 2.34
CA ASN A 205 18.65 20.99 1.07
C ASN A 205 18.86 19.46 1.09
N ASP A 206 18.62 18.78 2.19
CA ASP A 206 18.64 17.32 2.22
C ASP A 206 17.59 16.75 1.28
N VAL A 207 17.96 15.63 0.65
CA VAL A 207 17.09 14.88 -0.25
C VAL A 207 16.50 13.70 0.49
N ILE A 208 15.16 13.67 0.53
CA ILE A 208 14.38 12.59 1.16
C ILE A 208 13.71 11.78 0.06
N VAL A 209 13.78 10.46 0.14
CA VAL A 209 13.04 9.54 -0.72
C VAL A 209 11.96 8.82 0.08
N VAL A 210 10.77 8.72 -0.53
CA VAL A 210 9.68 7.87 -0.09
C VAL A 210 9.58 6.71 -1.10
N PRO A 211 9.95 5.48 -0.72
CA PRO A 211 10.02 4.37 -1.65
C PRO A 211 8.65 3.77 -1.94
N TYR A 212 8.54 2.99 -3.03
CA TYR A 212 7.40 2.14 -3.38
C TYR A 212 6.07 2.89 -3.55
N GLN A 213 6.10 3.96 -4.37
CA GLN A 213 4.97 4.85 -4.58
C GLN A 213 4.34 4.74 -5.97
N GLY A 214 4.58 3.65 -6.71
CA GLY A 214 4.06 3.47 -8.07
C GLY A 214 2.56 3.19 -8.16
N ALA A 215 1.97 2.62 -7.11
CA ALA A 215 0.56 2.31 -7.11
C ALA A 215 -0.30 3.51 -6.67
N TYR A 216 -1.17 3.98 -7.56
CA TYR A 216 -2.20 5.01 -7.35
C TYR A 216 -1.71 6.44 -7.10
N LYS A 217 -0.46 6.65 -6.69
CA LYS A 217 0.02 7.95 -6.22
C LYS A 217 -0.02 9.03 -7.30
N TYR A 218 0.67 8.81 -8.41
CA TYR A 218 0.74 9.82 -9.46
C TYR A 218 -0.62 10.11 -10.13
N VAL A 219 -1.42 9.07 -10.35
CA VAL A 219 -2.74 9.23 -10.99
C VAL A 219 -3.79 9.92 -10.11
N LEU A 220 -3.58 9.93 -8.79
CA LEU A 220 -4.42 10.65 -7.82
C LEU A 220 -3.84 12.02 -7.45
N SER A 221 -2.74 12.44 -8.08
CA SER A 221 -2.13 13.74 -7.81
C SER A 221 -3.05 14.89 -8.16
N GLN A 222 -2.96 15.97 -7.38
CA GLN A 222 -3.76 17.16 -7.55
C GLN A 222 -2.89 18.40 -7.51
N GLU A 223 -3.13 19.32 -8.43
CA GLU A 223 -2.57 20.65 -8.35
C GLU A 223 -3.28 21.44 -7.26
N PHE A 224 -2.54 21.79 -6.21
CA PHE A 224 -3.00 22.65 -5.14
C PHE A 224 -1.82 23.46 -4.62
N ILE A 225 -1.83 24.78 -4.84
CA ILE A 225 -0.75 25.74 -4.56
C ILE A 225 0.49 25.45 -5.40
N ASN A 226 0.96 24.21 -5.41
CA ASN A 226 2.09 23.76 -6.21
C ASN A 226 1.64 22.89 -7.40
N PRO A 227 2.38 22.90 -8.51
CA PRO A 227 2.11 22.00 -9.63
C PRO A 227 2.40 20.53 -9.25
N VAL A 228 1.84 19.62 -10.03
CA VAL A 228 2.18 18.19 -9.94
C VAL A 228 3.68 18.01 -10.17
N PRO A 229 4.36 17.16 -9.39
CA PRO A 229 5.80 16.97 -9.50
C PRO A 229 6.20 16.38 -10.84
N LYS A 230 7.43 16.69 -11.27
CA LYS A 230 7.98 16.15 -12.51
C LYS A 230 8.32 14.68 -12.33
N VAL A 231 8.04 13.90 -13.37
CA VAL A 231 8.44 12.48 -13.44
C VAL A 231 9.76 12.37 -14.20
N TYR A 232 10.70 11.66 -13.62
CA TYR A 232 11.97 11.31 -14.23
C TYR A 232 12.05 9.80 -14.42
N ILE A 233 12.46 9.38 -15.59
CA ILE A 233 12.68 7.96 -15.89
C ILE A 233 14.16 7.67 -15.66
N LEU A 234 14.46 6.75 -14.76
CA LEU A 234 15.81 6.27 -14.56
C LEU A 234 16.16 5.29 -15.69
N PRO A 235 17.38 5.39 -16.26
CA PRO A 235 17.83 4.40 -17.24
C PRO A 235 17.86 3.02 -16.60
N SER A 236 17.41 1.99 -17.34
CA SER A 236 17.55 0.61 -16.91
C SER A 236 19.03 0.30 -16.69
N GLN A 237 19.38 -0.24 -15.55
CA GLN A 237 20.70 -0.82 -15.36
C GLN A 237 20.76 -2.05 -16.27
N THR A 238 21.52 -1.93 -17.34
CA THR A 238 21.87 -3.05 -18.26
C THR A 238 22.87 -3.98 -17.58
#